data_c403f4e4b8c46e704a4a40d7bc50085c
#
_entry.id   c403f4e4b8c46e704a4a40d7bc50085c
#
_cell.length_a   1.000
_cell.length_b   1.000
_cell.length_c   1.000
_cell.angle_alpha   90.00
_cell.angle_beta   90.00
_cell.angle_gamma   90.00
#
_symmetry.space_group_name_H-M   'P 1'
#
loop_
_entity.id
_entity.type
_entity.pdbx_description
1 polymer ?
#
loop_
_entity_poly.entity_id
_entity_poly.type
_entity_poly.pdbx_seq_one_letter_code
_entity_poly.pdbx_strand_id
1 'polypeptide(L)'
;MEAEMVKSVAEPTLFTWIVSPTVIYGKHQVRAQEVNESFCTAHGVRVVQRQSGGGCVYADRGNLMISFVSPSTHSQDVFDGFLNLLSGALQRLGYEAVTTAHNDVLVGGRKVVGTACYTTPTGTVVHASALYDVNLETLEQAITPSVDKLAKHAIVSVRQRVQNLRDIKDLGGIDSFRRLIENRMCNYQSPITYMKPETIIFDLDGTLLNTINDLGYACNHALQACGYPTHAIEDYPRLVGNGVRKLVERALNAGGVEPLTERVDEMMAHFVPYYNAHNCDYTRPYDGIPELLAELKHRGCRLAVASNKYQAATEKIVEHFFPGVFDAVLGERVGIPRKPDPQIVKDIMTRLNDQTVNDQMILYLGDSLVDKETASNATLPFVACSWGFVPRETLLSAGCARIIDQPLQLLQYLPTIS
;
A
#
# COMPACT_ATOMS: atom_id res chain seq x y z
N MET A 1 7.89 -12.84 22.41
CA MET A 1 7.77 -12.78 20.94
C MET A 1 9.04 -12.17 20.32
N GLU A 2 9.30 -10.86 20.41
CA GLU A 2 10.52 -10.21 19.84
C GLU A 2 11.82 -10.93 20.19
N ALA A 3 12.03 -11.25 21.47
CA ALA A 3 13.25 -11.90 21.96
C ALA A 3 13.47 -13.32 21.41
N GLU A 4 12.43 -14.01 21.00
CA GLU A 4 12.55 -15.31 20.33
C GLU A 4 12.75 -15.12 18.82
N MET A 5 12.04 -14.18 18.20
CA MET A 5 12.16 -13.92 16.77
C MET A 5 13.57 -13.47 16.38
N VAL A 6 14.20 -12.60 17.15
CA VAL A 6 15.54 -12.09 16.83
C VAL A 6 16.63 -13.18 16.83
N LYS A 7 16.39 -14.31 17.49
CA LYS A 7 17.34 -15.45 17.52
C LYS A 7 17.41 -16.20 16.19
N SER A 8 16.34 -16.16 15.38
CA SER A 8 16.20 -16.97 14.16
C SER A 8 15.70 -16.18 12.96
N VAL A 9 15.61 -14.83 13.06
CA VAL A 9 15.16 -14.00 11.95
C VAL A 9 16.16 -14.06 10.80
N ALA A 10 15.72 -14.51 9.63
CA ALA A 10 16.52 -14.53 8.41
C ALA A 10 16.35 -13.26 7.58
N GLU A 11 15.17 -12.62 7.68
CA GLU A 11 14.82 -11.42 6.93
C GLU A 11 14.15 -10.40 7.85
N PRO A 12 14.27 -9.08 7.54
CA PRO A 12 13.62 -8.03 8.32
C PRO A 12 12.11 -8.26 8.42
N THR A 13 11.59 -8.33 9.62
CA THR A 13 10.18 -8.64 9.90
C THR A 13 9.52 -7.52 10.70
N LEU A 14 8.39 -7.01 10.20
CA LEU A 14 7.54 -6.02 10.87
C LEU A 14 6.25 -6.70 11.33
N PHE A 15 5.82 -6.42 12.56
CA PHE A 15 4.50 -6.83 13.05
C PHE A 15 3.95 -5.82 14.04
N THR A 16 2.63 -5.81 14.18
CA THR A 16 1.93 -4.93 15.11
C THR A 16 1.13 -5.72 16.12
N TRP A 17 0.92 -5.14 17.29
CA TRP A 17 0.17 -5.77 18.37
C TRP A 17 -0.47 -4.74 19.28
N ILE A 18 -1.47 -5.16 20.05
CA ILE A 18 -2.21 -4.34 21.00
C ILE A 18 -2.12 -5.01 22.38
N VAL A 19 -1.99 -4.20 23.41
CA VAL A 19 -1.91 -4.71 24.80
C VAL A 19 -3.12 -4.30 25.62
N SER A 20 -3.42 -5.09 26.64
CA SER A 20 -4.25 -4.65 27.76
C SER A 20 -3.49 -3.59 28.57
N PRO A 21 -4.14 -2.79 29.42
CA PRO A 21 -3.47 -1.75 30.22
C PRO A 21 -2.20 -2.24 30.89
N THR A 22 -1.07 -1.65 30.51
CA THR A 22 0.27 -2.09 30.94
C THR A 22 1.23 -0.90 31.01
N VAL A 23 1.94 -0.77 32.11
CA VAL A 23 3.12 0.07 32.21
C VAL A 23 4.35 -0.75 31.85
N ILE A 24 5.15 -0.25 30.92
CA ILE A 24 6.37 -0.88 30.41
C ILE A 24 7.56 0.02 30.74
N TYR A 25 8.42 -0.37 31.68
CA TYR A 25 9.61 0.38 32.03
C TYR A 25 10.87 -0.21 31.38
N GLY A 26 11.85 0.67 31.13
CA GLY A 26 13.07 0.28 30.41
C GLY A 26 14.04 -0.51 31.27
N LYS A 27 14.97 -1.24 30.62
CA LYS A 27 15.96 -2.15 31.21
C LYS A 27 16.76 -1.49 32.36
N HIS A 28 17.09 -0.21 32.25
CA HIS A 28 17.93 0.53 33.17
C HIS A 28 17.15 1.41 34.14
N GLN A 29 15.82 1.33 34.16
CA GLN A 29 14.97 2.12 35.03
C GLN A 29 14.68 1.37 36.34
N VAL A 30 14.55 2.13 37.41
CA VAL A 30 14.16 1.62 38.72
C VAL A 30 12.64 1.70 38.82
N ARG A 31 11.98 0.53 38.91
CA ARG A 31 10.53 0.39 38.90
C ARG A 31 9.83 1.37 39.86
N ALA A 32 10.28 1.42 41.12
CA ALA A 32 9.68 2.27 42.15
C ALA A 32 9.78 3.80 41.86
N GLN A 33 10.68 4.22 40.98
CA GLN A 33 10.85 5.62 40.63
C GLN A 33 10.05 6.02 39.38
N GLU A 34 9.59 5.07 38.60
CA GLU A 34 8.96 5.31 37.30
C GLU A 34 7.46 4.89 37.28
N VAL A 35 7.03 4.07 38.25
CA VAL A 35 5.69 3.47 38.25
C VAL A 35 4.95 3.83 39.53
N ASN A 36 3.71 4.28 39.39
CA ASN A 36 2.78 4.39 40.50
C ASN A 36 2.13 3.02 40.81
N GLU A 37 2.80 2.23 41.61
CA GLU A 37 2.40 0.86 41.88
C GLU A 37 1.01 0.75 42.56
N SER A 38 0.70 1.69 43.45
CA SER A 38 -0.58 1.73 44.14
C SER A 38 -1.72 1.94 43.14
N PHE A 39 -1.55 2.89 42.23
CA PHE A 39 -2.52 3.14 41.16
C PHE A 39 -2.65 1.92 40.23
N CYS A 40 -1.54 1.38 39.75
CA CYS A 40 -1.52 0.23 38.86
C CYS A 40 -2.25 -0.96 39.43
N THR A 41 -1.99 -1.28 40.71
CA THR A 41 -2.64 -2.38 41.42
C THR A 41 -4.14 -2.16 41.56
N ALA A 42 -4.56 -0.96 41.99
CA ALA A 42 -5.96 -0.62 42.20
C ALA A 42 -6.79 -0.65 40.89
N HIS A 43 -6.16 -0.37 39.72
CA HIS A 43 -6.84 -0.28 38.40
C HIS A 43 -6.53 -1.47 37.47
N GLY A 44 -5.89 -2.53 37.95
CA GLY A 44 -5.58 -3.71 37.14
C GLY A 44 -4.59 -3.44 35.99
N VAL A 45 -3.74 -2.43 36.12
CA VAL A 45 -2.69 -2.11 35.17
C VAL A 45 -1.48 -3.00 35.41
N ARG A 46 -1.08 -3.79 34.43
CA ARG A 46 0.12 -4.64 34.52
C ARG A 46 1.39 -3.81 34.50
N VAL A 47 2.44 -4.30 35.15
CA VAL A 47 3.76 -3.67 35.15
C VAL A 47 4.78 -4.67 34.68
N VAL A 48 5.50 -4.34 33.58
CA VAL A 48 6.50 -5.21 32.95
C VAL A 48 7.78 -4.44 32.65
N GLN A 49 8.92 -5.13 32.70
CA GLN A 49 10.20 -4.61 32.27
C GLN A 49 10.49 -5.08 30.84
N ARG A 50 10.94 -4.17 29.96
CA ARG A 50 11.39 -4.54 28.62
C ARG A 50 12.91 -4.68 28.55
N GLN A 51 13.40 -5.35 27.49
CA GLN A 51 14.83 -5.57 27.28
C GLN A 51 15.55 -4.33 26.73
N SER A 52 14.83 -3.43 26.06
CA SER A 52 15.39 -2.18 25.56
C SER A 52 15.54 -1.12 26.65
N GLY A 53 16.41 -0.14 26.41
CA GLY A 53 16.52 1.08 27.21
C GLY A 53 15.36 2.04 26.99
N GLY A 54 15.54 3.30 27.37
CA GLY A 54 14.55 4.38 27.21
C GLY A 54 13.63 4.56 28.40
N GLY A 55 12.67 5.50 28.30
CA GLY A 55 11.75 5.89 29.36
C GLY A 55 10.61 4.90 29.61
N CYS A 56 9.90 5.11 30.73
CA CYS A 56 8.69 4.38 31.06
C CYS A 56 7.55 4.79 30.09
N VAL A 57 6.74 3.84 29.67
CA VAL A 57 5.57 4.05 28.81
C VAL A 57 4.36 3.35 29.40
N TYR A 58 3.19 3.94 29.20
CA TYR A 58 1.90 3.29 29.41
C TYR A 58 1.31 2.94 28.07
N ALA A 59 0.75 1.77 27.95
CA ALA A 59 0.05 1.31 26.75
C ALA A 59 -1.25 0.62 27.16
N ASP A 60 -2.30 0.81 26.37
CA ASP A 60 -3.59 0.17 26.51
C ASP A 60 -4.15 -0.24 25.14
N ARG A 61 -5.44 -0.53 25.05
CA ARG A 61 -6.09 -0.94 23.80
C ARG A 61 -6.14 0.19 22.74
N GLY A 62 -5.86 1.43 23.11
CA GLY A 62 -5.75 2.57 22.21
C GLY A 62 -4.32 2.81 21.68
N ASN A 63 -3.33 2.04 22.17
CA ASN A 63 -1.98 2.03 21.63
C ASN A 63 -1.83 0.99 20.53
N LEU A 64 -1.14 1.39 19.45
CA LEU A 64 -0.58 0.46 18.49
C LEU A 64 0.90 0.24 18.79
N MET A 65 1.24 -0.97 19.19
CA MET A 65 2.63 -1.40 19.33
C MET A 65 3.12 -1.88 17.97
N ILE A 66 4.30 -1.44 17.55
CA ILE A 66 4.91 -1.77 16.26
C ILE A 66 6.30 -2.28 16.53
N SER A 67 6.61 -3.50 16.08
CA SER A 67 7.90 -4.13 16.27
C SER A 67 8.55 -4.45 14.92
N PHE A 68 9.82 -4.14 14.81
CA PHE A 68 10.66 -4.45 13.65
C PHE A 68 11.87 -5.24 14.11
N VAL A 69 12.02 -6.45 13.56
CA VAL A 69 13.13 -7.36 13.89
C VAL A 69 13.97 -7.53 12.63
N SER A 70 15.25 -7.23 12.72
CA SER A 70 16.21 -7.31 11.60
C SER A 70 17.36 -8.26 11.94
N PRO A 71 17.84 -9.08 10.99
CA PRO A 71 19.07 -9.87 11.16
C PRO A 71 20.33 -8.99 11.21
N SER A 72 20.25 -7.70 10.88
CA SER A 72 21.38 -6.78 10.95
C SER A 72 21.70 -6.40 12.40
N THR A 73 22.98 -6.43 12.72
CA THR A 73 23.51 -5.97 14.01
C THR A 73 23.94 -4.50 14.02
N HIS A 74 23.84 -3.80 12.88
CA HIS A 74 24.09 -2.37 12.76
C HIS A 74 22.86 -1.60 13.28
N SER A 75 22.78 -1.46 14.60
CA SER A 75 21.57 -0.95 15.27
C SER A 75 21.13 0.46 14.85
N GLN A 76 22.10 1.34 14.54
CA GLN A 76 21.77 2.72 14.12
C GLN A 76 21.07 2.73 12.76
N ASP A 77 21.58 2.00 11.78
CA ASP A 77 20.99 1.94 10.42
C ASP A 77 19.58 1.33 10.45
N VAL A 78 19.41 0.26 11.26
CA VAL A 78 18.11 -0.39 11.44
C VAL A 78 17.13 0.57 12.11
N PHE A 79 17.59 1.32 13.11
CA PHE A 79 16.76 2.24 13.86
C PHE A 79 16.33 3.45 13.01
N ASP A 80 17.28 4.06 12.28
CA ASP A 80 17.01 5.21 11.41
C ASP A 80 16.09 4.81 10.24
N GLY A 81 16.34 3.64 9.65
CA GLY A 81 15.46 3.06 8.63
C GLY A 81 14.02 2.87 9.12
N PHE A 82 13.86 2.32 10.33
CA PHE A 82 12.54 2.14 10.94
C PHE A 82 11.85 3.49 11.25
N LEU A 83 12.56 4.48 11.79
CA LEU A 83 12.01 5.80 12.07
C LEU A 83 11.54 6.51 10.80
N ASN A 84 12.34 6.46 9.74
CA ASN A 84 11.99 7.04 8.43
C ASN A 84 10.74 6.35 7.85
N LEU A 85 10.67 5.04 7.98
CA LEU A 85 9.52 4.25 7.54
C LEU A 85 8.25 4.64 8.28
N LEU A 86 8.31 4.73 9.62
CA LEU A 86 7.17 5.04 10.48
C LEU A 86 6.70 6.49 10.32
N SER A 87 7.63 7.45 10.33
CA SER A 87 7.28 8.86 10.12
C SER A 87 6.70 9.11 8.73
N GLY A 88 7.28 8.49 7.69
CA GLY A 88 6.74 8.54 6.33
C GLY A 88 5.35 7.89 6.21
N ALA A 89 5.08 6.82 6.95
CA ALA A 89 3.75 6.21 7.00
C ALA A 89 2.72 7.17 7.61
N LEU A 90 3.05 7.84 8.72
CA LEU A 90 2.20 8.85 9.36
C LEU A 90 1.97 10.06 8.44
N GLN A 91 3.02 10.55 7.76
CA GLN A 91 2.90 11.65 6.79
C GLN A 91 1.95 11.30 5.65
N ARG A 92 2.03 10.08 5.11
CA ARG A 92 1.10 9.60 4.07
C ARG A 92 -0.35 9.42 4.56
N LEU A 93 -0.56 9.33 5.86
CA LEU A 93 -1.90 9.36 6.48
C LEU A 93 -2.39 10.79 6.75
N GLY A 94 -1.57 11.81 6.42
CA GLY A 94 -1.90 13.22 6.55
C GLY A 94 -1.57 13.83 7.90
N TYR A 95 -0.68 13.20 8.70
CA TYR A 95 -0.11 13.82 9.91
C TYR A 95 1.18 14.57 9.56
N GLU A 96 1.38 15.74 10.14
CA GLU A 96 2.66 16.49 10.03
C GLU A 96 3.70 15.88 11.00
N ALA A 97 4.05 14.62 10.75
CA ALA A 97 4.94 13.86 11.62
C ALA A 97 6.41 14.25 11.38
N VAL A 98 7.12 14.58 12.46
CA VAL A 98 8.56 14.87 12.47
C VAL A 98 9.26 14.00 13.51
N THR A 99 10.47 13.54 13.19
CA THR A 99 11.32 12.79 14.10
C THR A 99 12.21 13.74 14.91
N THR A 100 12.53 13.37 16.15
CA THR A 100 13.43 14.13 17.01
C THR A 100 14.77 13.41 17.18
N ALA A 101 15.79 14.15 17.61
CA ALA A 101 17.09 13.57 17.98
C ALA A 101 17.01 12.57 19.17
N HIS A 102 15.88 12.52 19.88
CA HIS A 102 15.63 11.63 21.01
C HIS A 102 14.72 10.45 20.64
N ASN A 103 14.61 10.14 19.34
CA ASN A 103 13.91 8.95 18.85
C ASN A 103 12.40 8.97 19.07
N ASP A 104 11.79 10.14 19.18
CA ASP A 104 10.36 10.35 19.28
C ASP A 104 9.79 10.82 17.95
N VAL A 105 8.53 10.52 17.67
CA VAL A 105 7.77 11.14 16.58
C VAL A 105 6.79 12.15 17.18
N LEU A 106 6.86 13.38 16.69
CA LEU A 106 5.99 14.47 17.10
C LEU A 106 5.02 14.84 15.97
N VAL A 107 3.83 15.31 16.37
CA VAL A 107 2.88 16.02 15.50
C VAL A 107 2.42 17.25 16.25
N GLY A 108 2.47 18.43 15.63
CA GLY A 108 2.13 19.68 16.30
C GLY A 108 2.96 19.97 17.57
N GLY A 109 4.22 19.50 17.60
CA GLY A 109 5.14 19.67 18.73
C GLY A 109 4.89 18.72 19.91
N ARG A 110 3.90 17.84 19.86
CA ARG A 110 3.60 16.85 20.90
C ARG A 110 3.97 15.44 20.45
N LYS A 111 4.46 14.64 21.38
CA LYS A 111 4.82 13.25 21.12
C LYS A 111 3.59 12.40 20.85
N VAL A 112 3.61 11.71 19.72
CA VAL A 112 2.57 10.74 19.30
C VAL A 112 3.12 9.32 19.22
N VAL A 113 4.46 9.15 19.08
CA VAL A 113 5.11 7.84 19.09
C VAL A 113 6.38 7.90 19.91
N GLY A 114 6.58 6.92 20.77
CA GLY A 114 7.85 6.65 21.44
C GLY A 114 8.50 5.41 20.88
N THR A 115 9.82 5.44 20.67
CA THR A 115 10.57 4.31 20.13
C THR A 115 11.72 3.90 21.03
N ALA A 116 12.13 2.63 20.94
CA ALA A 116 13.32 2.11 21.58
C ALA A 116 13.87 0.92 20.78
N CYS A 117 15.15 0.59 20.96
CA CYS A 117 15.77 -0.55 20.32
C CYS A 117 16.68 -1.32 21.28
N TYR A 118 16.99 -2.55 20.92
CA TYR A 118 18.09 -3.33 21.50
C TYR A 118 18.69 -4.26 20.45
N THR A 119 19.96 -4.59 20.63
CA THR A 119 20.71 -5.47 19.72
C THR A 119 21.13 -6.73 20.44
N THR A 120 21.12 -7.83 19.73
CA THR A 120 21.62 -9.13 20.14
C THR A 120 22.72 -9.57 19.16
N PRO A 121 23.48 -10.63 19.45
CA PRO A 121 24.46 -11.17 18.49
C PRO A 121 23.84 -11.61 17.15
N THR A 122 22.53 -11.86 17.11
CA THR A 122 21.81 -12.39 15.92
C THR A 122 20.96 -11.33 15.20
N GLY A 123 20.87 -10.10 15.70
CA GLY A 123 20.09 -9.05 15.06
C GLY A 123 19.67 -7.91 15.97
N THR A 124 18.92 -6.99 15.43
CA THR A 124 18.40 -5.79 16.12
C THR A 124 16.87 -5.80 16.14
N VAL A 125 16.33 -5.43 17.30
CA VAL A 125 14.89 -5.20 17.49
C VAL A 125 14.66 -3.72 17.72
N VAL A 126 13.77 -3.13 16.94
CA VAL A 126 13.24 -1.79 17.15
C VAL A 126 11.75 -1.90 17.43
N HIS A 127 11.26 -1.19 18.42
CA HIS A 127 9.84 -1.13 18.70
C HIS A 127 9.35 0.29 18.97
N ALA A 128 8.10 0.52 18.61
CA ALA A 128 7.41 1.78 18.79
C ALA A 128 6.08 1.58 19.52
N SER A 129 5.67 2.60 20.25
CA SER A 129 4.35 2.73 20.86
C SER A 129 3.68 3.96 20.29
N ALA A 130 2.70 3.78 19.40
CA ALA A 130 1.94 4.87 18.79
C ALA A 130 0.66 5.12 19.60
N LEU A 131 0.49 6.35 20.07
CA LEU A 131 -0.67 6.79 20.85
C LEU A 131 -1.78 7.17 19.88
N TYR A 132 -2.70 6.25 19.61
CA TYR A 132 -3.82 6.54 18.72
C TYR A 132 -5.06 7.01 19.48
N ASP A 133 -5.53 6.24 20.46
CA ASP A 133 -6.73 6.52 21.27
C ASP A 133 -6.54 6.06 22.73
N VAL A 134 -5.40 6.43 23.29
CA VAL A 134 -4.92 6.03 24.63
C VAL A 134 -5.67 6.82 25.70
N ASN A 135 -5.98 6.16 26.83
CA ASN A 135 -6.47 6.87 28.01
C ASN A 135 -5.31 7.66 28.66
N LEU A 136 -5.21 8.94 28.31
CA LEU A 136 -4.15 9.83 28.81
C LEU A 136 -4.26 10.15 30.29
N GLU A 137 -5.44 10.02 30.90
CA GLU A 137 -5.60 10.20 32.36
C GLU A 137 -5.00 9.02 33.12
N THR A 138 -5.27 7.81 32.65
CA THR A 138 -4.65 6.60 33.21
C THR A 138 -3.14 6.63 32.99
N LEU A 139 -2.66 7.07 31.82
CA LEU A 139 -1.24 7.23 31.54
C LEU A 139 -0.57 8.17 32.56
N GLU A 140 -1.16 9.33 32.82
CA GLU A 140 -0.60 10.31 33.77
C GLU A 140 -0.52 9.79 35.20
N GLN A 141 -1.51 9.03 35.63
CA GLN A 141 -1.58 8.48 36.99
C GLN A 141 -0.72 7.22 37.19
N ALA A 142 -0.54 6.41 36.13
CA ALA A 142 0.21 5.16 36.17
C ALA A 142 1.73 5.34 36.15
N ILE A 143 2.21 6.46 35.56
CA ILE A 143 3.64 6.75 35.44
C ILE A 143 4.02 7.91 36.38
N THR A 144 5.06 7.69 37.18
CA THR A 144 5.67 8.74 38.04
C THR A 144 6.90 9.31 37.33
N PRO A 145 6.83 10.47 36.69
CA PRO A 145 8.01 11.05 36.06
C PRO A 145 9.00 11.56 37.13
N SER A 146 10.29 11.32 36.95
CA SER A 146 11.30 11.89 37.85
C SER A 146 11.30 13.42 37.78
N VAL A 147 11.51 14.07 38.90
CA VAL A 147 11.55 15.54 39.03
C VAL A 147 12.56 16.18 38.05
N ASP A 148 13.70 15.51 37.79
CA ASP A 148 14.70 15.93 36.81
C ASP A 148 14.21 15.92 35.36
N LYS A 149 13.33 14.98 35.00
CA LYS A 149 12.73 14.92 33.65
C LYS A 149 11.71 16.03 33.42
N LEU A 150 10.98 16.41 34.46
CA LEU A 150 10.02 17.51 34.39
C LEU A 150 10.73 18.85 34.34
N ALA A 151 11.79 19.06 35.15
CA ALA A 151 12.56 20.28 35.22
C ALA A 151 13.33 20.59 33.91
N LYS A 152 13.92 19.58 33.25
CA LYS A 152 14.67 19.76 31.99
C LYS A 152 13.82 20.22 30.81
N HIS A 153 12.51 20.09 30.87
CA HIS A 153 11.61 20.42 29.76
C HIS A 153 10.61 21.53 30.08
N ALA A 154 10.71 22.19 31.25
CA ALA A 154 9.78 23.24 31.70
C ALA A 154 8.29 22.84 31.60
N ILE A 155 7.94 21.56 31.82
CA ILE A 155 6.63 21.00 31.62
C ILE A 155 6.03 20.56 32.95
N VAL A 156 4.76 20.88 33.17
CA VAL A 156 4.06 20.64 34.43
C VAL A 156 3.57 19.19 34.53
N SER A 157 3.28 18.50 33.40
CA SER A 157 2.82 17.11 33.43
C SER A 157 3.21 16.31 32.18
N VAL A 158 3.17 14.98 32.29
CA VAL A 158 3.36 14.06 31.14
C VAL A 158 2.31 14.29 30.07
N ARG A 159 1.07 14.59 30.46
CA ARG A 159 -0.06 14.86 29.55
C ARG A 159 0.17 16.03 28.59
N GLN A 160 0.91 17.06 29.01
CA GLN A 160 1.24 18.19 28.14
C GLN A 160 2.25 17.85 27.03
N ARG A 161 2.99 16.74 27.19
CA ARG A 161 4.02 16.29 26.23
C ARG A 161 3.49 15.34 25.17
N VAL A 162 2.36 14.68 25.41
CA VAL A 162 1.80 13.63 24.55
C VAL A 162 0.42 14.01 24.03
N GLN A 163 0.03 13.42 22.93
CA GLN A 163 -1.35 13.51 22.41
C GLN A 163 -1.70 12.26 21.62
N ASN A 164 -2.97 11.98 21.49
CA ASN A 164 -3.49 10.93 20.61
C ASN A 164 -3.50 11.39 19.16
N LEU A 165 -3.15 10.50 18.25
CA LEU A 165 -3.26 10.71 16.82
C LEU A 165 -4.72 10.88 16.39
N ARG A 166 -5.65 10.19 17.07
CA ARG A 166 -7.08 10.29 16.80
C ARG A 166 -7.65 11.68 17.03
N ASP A 167 -7.14 12.40 18.04
CA ASP A 167 -7.57 13.78 18.34
C ASP A 167 -7.19 14.78 17.23
N ILE A 168 -6.15 14.43 16.44
CA ILE A 168 -5.69 15.25 15.31
C ILE A 168 -6.48 14.88 14.06
N LYS A 169 -6.63 13.56 13.82
CA LYS A 169 -7.35 13.02 12.67
C LYS A 169 -7.93 11.66 13.02
N ASP A 170 -9.26 11.57 13.03
CA ASP A 170 -9.93 10.29 13.23
C ASP A 170 -9.89 9.44 11.94
N LEU A 171 -9.21 8.31 12.03
CA LEU A 171 -9.09 7.30 10.97
C LEU A 171 -9.93 6.05 11.26
N GLY A 172 -10.92 6.17 12.15
CA GLY A 172 -11.71 5.07 12.69
C GLY A 172 -11.11 4.48 13.96
N GLY A 173 -11.51 3.28 14.35
CA GLY A 173 -10.97 2.63 15.56
C GLY A 173 -9.52 2.18 15.38
N ILE A 174 -8.93 1.68 16.49
CA ILE A 174 -7.53 1.22 16.51
C ILE A 174 -7.22 0.16 15.44
N ASP A 175 -8.15 -0.72 15.11
CA ASP A 175 -7.95 -1.73 14.07
C ASP A 175 -7.89 -1.11 12.67
N SER A 176 -8.63 -0.03 12.41
CA SER A 176 -8.53 0.73 11.15
C SER A 176 -7.19 1.43 11.07
N PHE A 177 -6.75 2.11 12.12
CA PHE A 177 -5.45 2.75 12.20
C PHE A 177 -4.31 1.73 12.04
N ARG A 178 -4.41 0.57 12.71
CA ARG A 178 -3.47 -0.54 12.59
C ARG A 178 -3.30 -0.97 11.13
N ARG A 179 -4.39 -1.27 10.43
CA ARG A 179 -4.36 -1.64 9.01
C ARG A 179 -3.73 -0.57 8.13
N LEU A 180 -4.08 0.68 8.37
CA LEU A 180 -3.53 1.81 7.62
C LEU A 180 -2.02 1.96 7.83
N ILE A 181 -1.53 1.83 9.07
CA ILE A 181 -0.09 1.87 9.38
C ILE A 181 0.65 0.68 8.77
N GLU A 182 0.14 -0.54 8.96
CA GLU A 182 0.72 -1.75 8.39
C GLU A 182 0.87 -1.60 6.87
N ASN A 183 -0.20 -1.20 6.18
CA ASN A 183 -0.17 -0.97 4.74
C ASN A 183 0.83 0.11 4.30
N ARG A 184 1.00 1.17 5.08
CA ARG A 184 1.94 2.27 4.75
C ARG A 184 3.39 1.91 5.08
N MET A 185 3.63 1.09 6.08
CA MET A 185 4.97 0.62 6.47
C MET A 185 5.43 -0.57 5.62
N CYS A 186 4.57 -1.54 5.34
CA CYS A 186 4.90 -2.69 4.51
C CYS A 186 5.10 -2.33 3.03
N ASN A 187 4.57 -1.20 2.57
CA ASN A 187 4.82 -0.69 1.23
C ASN A 187 6.22 -0.07 1.03
N TYR A 188 7.09 -0.11 2.05
CA TYR A 188 8.46 0.38 2.00
C TYR A 188 9.46 -0.76 2.21
N GLN A 189 9.89 -1.43 1.13
CA GLN A 189 11.04 -2.34 1.04
C GLN A 189 11.19 -3.42 2.15
N SER A 190 10.14 -4.12 2.51
CA SER A 190 10.30 -5.43 3.16
C SER A 190 9.60 -6.49 2.34
N PRO A 191 10.15 -7.70 2.25
CA PRO A 191 9.46 -8.80 1.63
C PRO A 191 8.12 -8.97 2.34
N ILE A 192 7.08 -9.18 1.55
CA ILE A 192 5.75 -9.52 2.08
C ILE A 192 5.92 -10.81 2.86
N THR A 193 5.99 -10.71 4.18
CA THR A 193 5.99 -11.90 5.01
C THR A 193 4.59 -12.49 4.96
N TYR A 194 4.41 -13.45 4.05
CA TYR A 194 3.30 -14.40 3.98
C TYR A 194 1.90 -13.84 4.18
N MET A 195 1.55 -12.93 3.29
CA MET A 195 0.16 -12.64 3.05
C MET A 195 -0.35 -13.67 2.04
N LYS A 196 -1.41 -14.40 2.33
CA LYS A 196 -2.11 -15.22 1.34
C LYS A 196 -3.12 -14.30 0.65
N PRO A 197 -2.81 -13.66 -0.50
CA PRO A 197 -3.81 -12.91 -1.21
C PRO A 197 -4.88 -13.90 -1.68
N GLU A 198 -6.06 -13.70 -1.21
CA GLU A 198 -7.21 -14.49 -1.67
C GLU A 198 -7.74 -13.93 -2.98
N THR A 199 -7.44 -12.64 -3.26
CA THR A 199 -7.86 -11.97 -4.48
C THR A 199 -6.70 -11.19 -5.11
N ILE A 200 -6.48 -11.38 -6.42
CA ILE A 200 -5.52 -10.61 -7.20
C ILE A 200 -6.28 -9.85 -8.28
N ILE A 201 -6.13 -8.54 -8.29
CA ILE A 201 -6.71 -7.65 -9.28
C ILE A 201 -5.63 -7.27 -10.28
N PHE A 202 -5.91 -7.48 -11.54
CA PHE A 202 -5.02 -7.16 -12.66
C PHE A 202 -5.57 -5.99 -13.48
N ASP A 203 -4.68 -5.11 -13.93
CA ASP A 203 -4.99 -4.34 -15.12
C ASP A 203 -4.96 -5.24 -16.36
N LEU A 204 -5.50 -4.77 -17.47
CA LEU A 204 -5.61 -5.53 -18.72
C LEU A 204 -4.53 -5.11 -19.74
N ASP A 205 -4.63 -3.88 -20.24
CA ASP A 205 -3.81 -3.36 -21.33
C ASP A 205 -2.39 -3.01 -20.86
N GLY A 206 -1.38 -3.72 -21.31
CA GLY A 206 -0.01 -3.54 -20.81
C GLY A 206 0.35 -4.43 -19.61
N THR A 207 -0.61 -5.09 -19.01
CA THR A 207 -0.40 -5.97 -17.84
C THR A 207 -0.65 -7.44 -18.20
N LEU A 208 -1.86 -7.81 -18.54
CA LEU A 208 -2.21 -9.17 -18.98
C LEU A 208 -1.97 -9.37 -20.46
N LEU A 209 -2.31 -8.36 -21.25
CA LEU A 209 -2.31 -8.41 -22.70
C LEU A 209 -1.48 -7.26 -23.30
N ASN A 210 -0.68 -7.58 -24.33
CA ASN A 210 -0.12 -6.58 -25.22
C ASN A 210 -1.15 -6.23 -26.29
N THR A 211 -1.85 -5.13 -26.09
CA THR A 211 -2.94 -4.65 -26.95
C THR A 211 -2.53 -3.49 -27.84
N ILE A 212 -1.23 -3.12 -27.83
CA ILE A 212 -0.75 -1.87 -28.42
C ILE A 212 -1.01 -1.79 -29.93
N ASN A 213 -0.82 -2.91 -30.64
CA ASN A 213 -0.97 -2.95 -32.08
C ASN A 213 -2.42 -2.72 -32.51
N ASP A 214 -3.37 -3.42 -31.90
CA ASP A 214 -4.78 -3.29 -32.24
C ASP A 214 -5.33 -1.89 -31.88
N LEU A 215 -4.87 -1.31 -30.74
CA LEU A 215 -5.18 0.08 -30.39
C LEU A 215 -4.59 1.07 -31.39
N GLY A 216 -3.33 0.87 -31.81
CA GLY A 216 -2.65 1.72 -32.78
C GLY A 216 -3.29 1.66 -34.16
N TYR A 217 -3.59 0.45 -34.66
CA TYR A 217 -4.26 0.29 -35.96
C TYR A 217 -5.66 0.90 -35.96
N ALA A 218 -6.43 0.72 -34.91
CA ALA A 218 -7.75 1.32 -34.78
C ALA A 218 -7.70 2.86 -34.73
N CYS A 219 -6.72 3.42 -34.03
CA CYS A 219 -6.52 4.86 -33.97
C CYS A 219 -6.07 5.40 -35.35
N ASN A 220 -5.13 4.74 -36.01
CA ASN A 220 -4.69 5.12 -37.38
C ASN A 220 -5.82 5.01 -38.40
N HIS A 221 -6.66 3.98 -38.30
CA HIS A 221 -7.86 3.88 -39.15
C HIS A 221 -8.78 5.09 -38.94
N ALA A 222 -9.04 5.49 -37.70
CA ALA A 222 -9.87 6.67 -37.45
C ALA A 222 -9.21 7.97 -37.89
N LEU A 223 -7.89 8.16 -37.64
CA LEU A 223 -7.14 9.31 -38.14
C LEU A 223 -7.24 9.43 -39.67
N GLN A 224 -7.04 8.32 -40.37
CA GLN A 224 -7.12 8.30 -41.84
C GLN A 224 -8.53 8.60 -42.36
N ALA A 225 -9.56 8.05 -41.71
CA ALA A 225 -10.96 8.30 -42.09
C ALA A 225 -11.35 9.78 -41.93
N CYS A 226 -10.78 10.48 -40.93
CA CYS A 226 -11.00 11.91 -40.68
C CYS A 226 -10.00 12.81 -41.43
N GLY A 227 -9.08 12.24 -42.21
CA GLY A 227 -8.08 13.01 -42.98
C GLY A 227 -6.93 13.60 -42.16
N TYR A 228 -6.64 13.02 -40.99
CA TYR A 228 -5.56 13.44 -40.11
C TYR A 228 -4.30 12.56 -40.28
N PRO A 229 -3.10 13.08 -39.93
CA PRO A 229 -1.86 12.30 -39.97
C PRO A 229 -1.92 11.06 -39.07
N THR A 230 -1.44 9.91 -39.55
CA THR A 230 -1.26 8.67 -38.80
C THR A 230 0.09 8.66 -38.08
N HIS A 231 0.23 7.75 -37.09
CA HIS A 231 1.46 7.59 -36.31
C HIS A 231 2.05 6.18 -36.50
N ALA A 232 3.37 6.05 -36.28
CA ALA A 232 3.99 4.74 -36.20
C ALA A 232 3.44 3.96 -34.98
N ILE A 233 3.33 2.63 -35.12
CA ILE A 233 2.78 1.79 -34.01
C ILE A 233 3.66 1.88 -32.77
N GLU A 234 4.96 2.04 -32.94
CA GLU A 234 5.97 2.18 -31.90
C GLU A 234 5.79 3.44 -31.01
N ASP A 235 5.04 4.42 -31.49
CA ASP A 235 4.74 5.65 -30.74
C ASP A 235 3.54 5.51 -29.80
N TYR A 236 2.67 4.53 -30.05
CA TYR A 236 1.43 4.35 -29.30
C TYR A 236 1.58 4.07 -27.81
N PRO A 237 2.65 3.40 -27.29
CA PRO A 237 2.85 3.27 -25.85
C PRO A 237 2.84 4.60 -25.09
N ARG A 238 3.25 5.70 -25.73
CA ARG A 238 3.23 7.05 -25.13
C ARG A 238 1.85 7.72 -25.21
N LEU A 239 0.98 7.26 -26.10
CA LEU A 239 -0.35 7.81 -26.35
C LEU A 239 -1.43 7.08 -25.54
N VAL A 240 -1.24 5.78 -25.25
CA VAL A 240 -2.17 4.94 -24.50
C VAL A 240 -2.19 5.34 -23.02
N GLY A 241 -3.29 5.03 -22.34
CA GLY A 241 -3.55 5.30 -20.93
C GLY A 241 -4.73 6.25 -20.72
N ASN A 242 -5.47 6.05 -19.65
CA ASN A 242 -6.68 6.79 -19.27
C ASN A 242 -7.86 6.68 -20.26
N GLY A 243 -7.99 5.51 -20.93
CA GLY A 243 -9.09 5.21 -21.82
C GLY A 243 -8.93 5.72 -23.26
N VAL A 244 -9.80 5.23 -24.16
CA VAL A 244 -9.70 5.44 -25.60
C VAL A 244 -9.84 6.91 -26.00
N ARG A 245 -10.73 7.65 -25.32
CA ARG A 245 -10.92 9.07 -25.65
C ARG A 245 -9.62 9.86 -25.45
N LYS A 246 -8.85 9.55 -24.39
CA LYS A 246 -7.54 10.18 -24.15
C LYS A 246 -6.48 9.74 -25.16
N LEU A 247 -6.54 8.51 -25.63
CA LEU A 247 -5.69 8.05 -26.73
C LEU A 247 -5.95 8.89 -27.99
N VAL A 248 -7.21 9.07 -28.37
CA VAL A 248 -7.61 9.87 -29.54
C VAL A 248 -7.18 11.34 -29.40
N GLU A 249 -7.43 11.96 -28.24
CA GLU A 249 -6.99 13.34 -27.95
C GLU A 249 -5.47 13.49 -28.11
N ARG A 250 -4.69 12.55 -27.57
CA ARG A 250 -3.23 12.57 -27.65
C ARG A 250 -2.71 12.32 -29.07
N ALA A 251 -3.38 11.43 -29.82
CA ALA A 251 -3.03 11.16 -31.20
C ALA A 251 -3.28 12.39 -32.11
N LEU A 252 -4.39 13.10 -31.96
CA LEU A 252 -4.65 14.36 -32.62
C LEU A 252 -3.55 15.39 -32.31
N ASN A 253 -3.27 15.62 -31.02
CA ASN A 253 -2.22 16.54 -30.58
C ASN A 253 -0.84 16.18 -31.18
N ALA A 254 -0.46 14.91 -31.17
CA ALA A 254 0.80 14.45 -31.75
C ALA A 254 0.88 14.68 -33.26
N GLY A 255 -0.26 14.66 -33.95
CA GLY A 255 -0.39 15.02 -35.36
C GLY A 255 -0.49 16.53 -35.65
N GLY A 256 -0.36 17.38 -34.60
CA GLY A 256 -0.50 18.84 -34.74
C GLY A 256 -1.94 19.31 -34.92
N VAL A 257 -2.93 18.47 -34.57
CA VAL A 257 -4.36 18.78 -34.67
C VAL A 257 -4.92 19.04 -33.27
N GLU A 258 -5.55 20.19 -33.07
CA GLU A 258 -6.20 20.54 -31.81
C GLU A 258 -7.36 19.56 -31.53
N PRO A 259 -7.41 18.91 -30.36
CA PRO A 259 -8.41 17.88 -30.04
C PRO A 259 -9.72 18.51 -29.54
N LEU A 260 -10.38 19.26 -30.40
CA LEU A 260 -11.71 19.81 -30.15
C LEU A 260 -12.70 18.65 -29.94
N THR A 261 -13.74 18.89 -29.12
CA THR A 261 -14.73 17.87 -28.76
C THR A 261 -15.33 17.20 -29.99
N GLU A 262 -15.71 18.00 -31.01
CA GLU A 262 -16.32 17.53 -32.25
C GLU A 262 -15.38 16.58 -33.01
N ARG A 263 -14.10 16.92 -33.10
CA ARG A 263 -13.07 16.10 -33.77
C ARG A 263 -12.83 14.78 -33.03
N VAL A 264 -12.78 14.85 -31.71
CA VAL A 264 -12.65 13.65 -30.87
C VAL A 264 -13.86 12.75 -31.05
N ASP A 265 -15.08 13.31 -31.09
CA ASP A 265 -16.31 12.54 -31.26
C ASP A 265 -16.37 11.89 -32.63
N GLU A 266 -15.96 12.62 -33.71
CA GLU A 266 -15.84 12.08 -35.05
C GLU A 266 -14.83 10.92 -35.12
N MET A 267 -13.65 11.10 -34.52
CA MET A 267 -12.65 10.05 -34.42
C MET A 267 -13.17 8.82 -33.69
N MET A 268 -13.88 9.04 -32.57
CA MET A 268 -14.47 7.93 -31.77
C MET A 268 -15.53 7.17 -32.58
N ALA A 269 -16.29 7.84 -33.45
CA ALA A 269 -17.28 7.19 -34.31
C ALA A 269 -16.63 6.20 -35.31
N HIS A 270 -15.39 6.44 -35.73
CA HIS A 270 -14.62 5.54 -36.58
C HIS A 270 -13.82 4.52 -35.80
N PHE A 271 -13.24 4.92 -34.64
CA PHE A 271 -12.41 4.08 -33.83
C PHE A 271 -13.19 2.89 -33.22
N VAL A 272 -14.34 3.17 -32.59
CA VAL A 272 -15.06 2.15 -31.79
C VAL A 272 -15.54 0.98 -32.66
N PRO A 273 -16.19 1.15 -33.81
CA PRO A 273 -16.60 0.04 -34.66
C PRO A 273 -15.42 -0.78 -35.16
N TYR A 274 -14.37 -0.13 -35.61
CA TYR A 274 -13.17 -0.80 -36.09
C TYR A 274 -12.49 -1.61 -35.00
N TYR A 275 -12.26 -1.00 -33.84
CA TYR A 275 -11.64 -1.67 -32.71
C TYR A 275 -12.48 -2.87 -32.23
N ASN A 276 -13.79 -2.75 -32.20
CA ASN A 276 -14.68 -3.87 -31.83
C ASN A 276 -14.56 -5.07 -32.79
N ALA A 277 -14.30 -4.82 -34.04
CA ALA A 277 -14.11 -5.89 -35.04
C ALA A 277 -12.69 -6.51 -34.95
N HIS A 278 -11.67 -5.71 -34.60
CA HIS A 278 -10.24 -6.04 -34.75
C HIS A 278 -9.43 -6.06 -33.44
N ASN A 279 -10.08 -6.11 -32.29
CA ASN A 279 -9.40 -5.97 -30.98
C ASN A 279 -8.68 -7.24 -30.49
N CYS A 280 -8.65 -8.31 -31.29
CA CYS A 280 -7.94 -9.55 -31.01
C CYS A 280 -7.04 -10.01 -32.17
N ASP A 281 -6.83 -9.18 -33.20
CA ASP A 281 -6.06 -9.55 -34.38
C ASP A 281 -4.56 -9.70 -34.06
N TYR A 282 -4.00 -8.74 -33.34
CA TYR A 282 -2.59 -8.71 -32.92
C TYR A 282 -2.40 -8.75 -31.41
N THR A 283 -3.46 -8.55 -30.65
CA THR A 283 -3.43 -8.69 -29.18
C THR A 283 -2.99 -10.08 -28.78
N ARG A 284 -2.09 -10.20 -27.81
CA ARG A 284 -1.61 -11.48 -27.25
C ARG A 284 -1.34 -11.34 -25.76
N PRO A 285 -1.50 -12.41 -24.98
CA PRO A 285 -0.97 -12.46 -23.62
C PRO A 285 0.52 -12.21 -23.60
N TYR A 286 1.02 -11.53 -22.57
CA TYR A 286 2.46 -11.49 -22.33
C TYR A 286 2.98 -12.86 -21.93
N ASP A 287 4.24 -13.16 -22.31
CA ASP A 287 4.89 -14.43 -22.00
C ASP A 287 4.89 -14.69 -20.49
N GLY A 288 4.43 -15.86 -20.07
CA GLY A 288 4.32 -16.27 -18.67
C GLY A 288 3.03 -15.85 -17.96
N ILE A 289 2.14 -15.06 -18.59
CA ILE A 289 0.82 -14.73 -18.02
C ILE A 289 -0.10 -15.95 -17.91
N PRO A 290 -0.26 -16.79 -18.96
CA PRO A 290 -1.10 -17.99 -18.84
C PRO A 290 -0.64 -18.92 -17.71
N GLU A 291 0.67 -19.12 -17.57
CA GLU A 291 1.28 -19.96 -16.53
C GLU A 291 1.05 -19.36 -15.14
N LEU A 292 1.21 -18.04 -15.01
CA LEU A 292 0.93 -17.33 -13.76
C LEU A 292 -0.52 -17.50 -13.34
N LEU A 293 -1.47 -17.26 -14.25
CA LEU A 293 -2.90 -17.36 -13.96
C LEU A 293 -3.29 -18.79 -13.55
N ALA A 294 -2.75 -19.81 -14.23
CA ALA A 294 -2.96 -21.20 -13.90
C ALA A 294 -2.45 -21.54 -12.49
N GLU A 295 -1.25 -21.10 -12.14
CA GLU A 295 -0.66 -21.31 -10.82
C GLU A 295 -1.46 -20.59 -9.71
N LEU A 296 -1.92 -19.36 -9.97
CA LEU A 296 -2.75 -18.61 -9.02
C LEU A 296 -4.10 -19.29 -8.76
N LYS A 297 -4.75 -19.80 -9.81
CA LYS A 297 -6.00 -20.59 -9.66
C LYS A 297 -5.73 -21.89 -8.92
N HIS A 298 -4.63 -22.60 -9.21
CA HIS A 298 -4.22 -23.81 -8.46
C HIS A 298 -4.01 -23.51 -6.97
N ARG A 299 -3.50 -22.33 -6.62
CA ARG A 299 -3.38 -21.84 -5.23
C ARG A 299 -4.69 -21.41 -4.59
N GLY A 300 -5.80 -21.46 -5.33
CA GLY A 300 -7.13 -21.07 -4.85
C GLY A 300 -7.34 -19.57 -4.76
N CYS A 301 -6.53 -18.77 -5.48
CA CYS A 301 -6.73 -17.33 -5.56
C CYS A 301 -7.95 -17.00 -6.43
N ARG A 302 -8.72 -15.98 -6.02
CA ARG A 302 -9.71 -15.35 -6.89
C ARG A 302 -8.99 -14.31 -7.75
N LEU A 303 -9.37 -14.25 -9.03
CA LEU A 303 -8.72 -13.38 -10.00
C LEU A 303 -9.74 -12.39 -10.56
N ALA A 304 -9.36 -11.13 -10.62
CA ALA A 304 -10.22 -10.10 -11.16
C ALA A 304 -9.47 -9.17 -12.12
N VAL A 305 -10.21 -8.57 -13.06
CA VAL A 305 -9.71 -7.56 -14.00
C VAL A 305 -10.33 -6.21 -13.69
N ALA A 306 -9.50 -5.16 -13.62
CA ALA A 306 -9.88 -3.76 -13.46
C ALA A 306 -9.26 -2.89 -14.56
N SER A 307 -10.02 -2.49 -15.58
CA SER A 307 -9.49 -1.78 -16.74
C SER A 307 -10.22 -0.45 -17.01
N ASN A 308 -9.49 0.53 -17.56
CA ASN A 308 -10.08 1.75 -18.14
C ASN A 308 -10.55 1.58 -19.61
N LYS A 309 -10.47 0.35 -20.14
CA LYS A 309 -11.15 -0.04 -21.38
C LYS A 309 -12.65 -0.20 -21.10
N TYR A 310 -13.52 0.23 -22.05
CA TYR A 310 -14.97 0.10 -21.86
C TYR A 310 -15.42 -1.36 -21.66
N GLN A 311 -16.44 -1.55 -20.81
CA GLN A 311 -16.88 -2.84 -20.28
C GLN A 311 -17.02 -3.95 -21.32
N ALA A 312 -17.76 -3.68 -22.42
CA ALA A 312 -18.03 -4.69 -23.42
C ALA A 312 -16.77 -5.20 -24.16
N ALA A 313 -15.78 -4.32 -24.41
CA ALA A 313 -14.50 -4.76 -24.98
C ALA A 313 -13.65 -5.50 -23.96
N THR A 314 -13.67 -5.06 -22.70
CA THR A 314 -12.95 -5.75 -21.63
C THR A 314 -13.44 -7.19 -21.48
N GLU A 315 -14.74 -7.39 -21.37
CA GLU A 315 -15.34 -8.74 -21.25
C GLU A 315 -15.04 -9.61 -22.46
N LYS A 316 -15.22 -9.07 -23.68
CA LYS A 316 -14.96 -9.82 -24.93
C LYS A 316 -13.52 -10.28 -25.03
N ILE A 317 -12.56 -9.42 -24.75
CA ILE A 317 -11.13 -9.72 -24.88
C ILE A 317 -10.69 -10.70 -23.78
N VAL A 318 -11.14 -10.50 -22.53
CA VAL A 318 -10.82 -11.41 -21.43
C VAL A 318 -11.40 -12.81 -21.68
N GLU A 319 -12.65 -12.91 -22.14
CA GLU A 319 -13.25 -14.20 -22.46
C GLU A 319 -12.55 -14.89 -23.64
N HIS A 320 -12.05 -14.12 -24.63
CA HIS A 320 -11.32 -14.67 -25.76
C HIS A 320 -9.98 -15.30 -25.36
N PHE A 321 -9.18 -14.61 -24.52
CA PHE A 321 -7.82 -15.06 -24.17
C PHE A 321 -7.76 -15.91 -22.90
N PHE A 322 -8.70 -15.71 -21.98
CA PHE A 322 -8.70 -16.35 -20.66
C PHE A 322 -10.11 -16.86 -20.27
N PRO A 323 -10.73 -17.72 -21.08
CA PRO A 323 -12.11 -18.15 -20.85
C PRO A 323 -12.28 -18.82 -19.49
N GLY A 324 -13.21 -18.31 -18.67
CA GLY A 324 -13.54 -18.85 -17.34
C GLY A 324 -12.44 -18.70 -16.27
N VAL A 325 -11.38 -17.94 -16.52
CA VAL A 325 -10.26 -17.77 -15.56
C VAL A 325 -10.58 -16.74 -14.48
N PHE A 326 -11.23 -15.63 -14.83
CA PHE A 326 -11.47 -14.52 -13.92
C PHE A 326 -12.84 -14.61 -13.24
N ASP A 327 -12.84 -14.40 -11.92
CA ASP A 327 -14.04 -14.41 -11.09
C ASP A 327 -14.83 -13.08 -11.18
N ALA A 328 -14.16 -11.99 -11.56
CA ALA A 328 -14.78 -10.71 -11.86
C ALA A 328 -14.00 -9.98 -12.96
N VAL A 329 -14.72 -9.39 -13.92
CA VAL A 329 -14.15 -8.60 -15.02
C VAL A 329 -14.88 -7.26 -15.08
N LEU A 330 -14.16 -6.17 -14.81
CA LEU A 330 -14.70 -4.82 -14.85
C LEU A 330 -13.88 -3.90 -15.74
N GLY A 331 -14.59 -3.22 -16.63
CA GLY A 331 -14.10 -2.12 -17.46
C GLY A 331 -14.73 -0.78 -17.09
N GLU A 332 -14.49 0.25 -17.93
CA GLU A 332 -15.16 1.54 -17.82
C GLU A 332 -16.67 1.40 -18.10
N ARG A 333 -17.46 2.04 -17.23
CA ARG A 333 -18.94 2.03 -17.30
C ARG A 333 -19.46 3.45 -17.20
N VAL A 334 -20.53 3.74 -17.96
CA VAL A 334 -21.16 5.08 -17.96
C VAL A 334 -21.63 5.46 -16.54
N GLY A 335 -21.30 6.65 -16.12
CA GLY A 335 -21.69 7.19 -14.80
C GLY A 335 -20.89 6.67 -13.63
N ILE A 336 -19.90 5.78 -13.85
CA ILE A 336 -19.00 5.28 -12.80
C ILE A 336 -17.60 5.91 -13.00
N PRO A 337 -16.98 6.44 -11.95
CA PRO A 337 -15.64 6.98 -12.04
C PRO A 337 -14.62 5.93 -12.54
N ARG A 338 -13.69 6.36 -13.42
CA ARG A 338 -12.59 5.55 -13.94
C ARG A 338 -11.43 5.48 -12.95
N LYS A 339 -10.52 4.52 -13.14
CA LYS A 339 -9.20 4.57 -12.52
C LYS A 339 -8.54 5.94 -12.80
N PRO A 340 -7.94 6.60 -11.79
CA PRO A 340 -7.52 6.09 -10.50
C PRO A 340 -8.56 6.15 -9.36
N ASP A 341 -9.84 6.44 -9.62
CA ASP A 341 -10.86 6.34 -8.60
C ASP A 341 -10.97 4.87 -8.12
N PRO A 342 -11.06 4.63 -6.78
CA PRO A 342 -11.11 3.27 -6.22
C PRO A 342 -12.45 2.56 -6.44
N GLN A 343 -13.43 3.18 -7.08
CA GLN A 343 -14.78 2.62 -7.23
C GLN A 343 -14.77 1.26 -7.96
N ILE A 344 -13.92 1.11 -8.98
CA ILE A 344 -13.80 -0.17 -9.71
C ILE A 344 -13.35 -1.32 -8.81
N VAL A 345 -12.46 -1.05 -7.84
CA VAL A 345 -12.03 -2.05 -6.84
C VAL A 345 -13.17 -2.41 -5.91
N LYS A 346 -13.93 -1.43 -5.42
CA LYS A 346 -15.10 -1.64 -4.56
C LYS A 346 -16.16 -2.49 -5.26
N ASP A 347 -16.38 -2.23 -6.54
CA ASP A 347 -17.36 -2.96 -7.35
C ASP A 347 -16.90 -4.41 -7.61
N ILE A 348 -15.60 -4.64 -7.83
CA ILE A 348 -15.03 -5.98 -7.91
C ILE A 348 -15.29 -6.76 -6.62
N MET A 349 -15.00 -6.15 -5.46
CA MET A 349 -15.21 -6.78 -4.16
C MET A 349 -16.69 -7.12 -3.93
N THR A 350 -17.59 -6.22 -4.33
CA THR A 350 -19.04 -6.46 -4.26
C THR A 350 -19.45 -7.64 -5.15
N ARG A 351 -18.92 -7.75 -6.38
CA ARG A 351 -19.21 -8.87 -7.29
C ARG A 351 -18.71 -10.20 -6.75
N LEU A 352 -17.58 -10.19 -6.06
CA LEU A 352 -17.01 -11.39 -5.45
C LEU A 352 -17.75 -11.81 -4.17
N ASN A 353 -18.86 -11.14 -3.79
CA ASN A 353 -19.65 -11.37 -2.58
C ASN A 353 -18.85 -11.29 -1.28
N ASP A 354 -17.82 -10.48 -1.27
CA ASP A 354 -16.92 -10.34 -0.14
C ASP A 354 -17.43 -9.28 0.86
N GLN A 355 -18.45 -9.65 1.62
CA GLN A 355 -18.87 -8.85 2.79
C GLN A 355 -17.86 -8.94 3.96
N THR A 356 -16.88 -9.82 3.87
CA THR A 356 -15.83 -9.99 4.87
C THR A 356 -14.52 -9.30 4.45
N VAL A 357 -14.60 -8.00 4.17
CA VAL A 357 -13.44 -7.14 3.84
C VAL A 357 -12.36 -7.11 4.96
N ASN A 358 -12.61 -7.80 6.08
CA ASN A 358 -11.80 -7.64 7.28
C ASN A 358 -10.56 -8.52 7.37
N ASP A 359 -10.41 -9.60 6.57
CA ASP A 359 -9.26 -10.51 6.64
C ASP A 359 -8.71 -10.96 5.28
N GLN A 360 -9.26 -10.48 4.17
CA GLN A 360 -8.81 -10.91 2.85
C GLN A 360 -7.75 -9.99 2.28
N MET A 361 -6.67 -10.60 1.85
CA MET A 361 -5.57 -9.92 1.20
C MET A 361 -5.84 -9.77 -0.29
N ILE A 362 -5.94 -8.52 -0.70
CA ILE A 362 -6.08 -8.15 -2.10
C ILE A 362 -4.75 -7.57 -2.57
N LEU A 363 -4.24 -8.07 -3.69
CA LEU A 363 -3.05 -7.54 -4.36
C LEU A 363 -3.47 -6.93 -5.70
N TYR A 364 -2.92 -5.77 -6.05
CA TYR A 364 -3.15 -5.14 -7.34
C TYR A 364 -1.87 -5.21 -8.20
N LEU A 365 -1.98 -5.72 -9.43
CA LEU A 365 -0.91 -5.77 -10.44
C LEU A 365 -1.28 -4.87 -11.63
N GLY A 366 -0.37 -3.99 -12.03
CA GLY A 366 -0.53 -3.11 -13.17
C GLY A 366 0.79 -2.56 -13.68
N ASP A 367 0.80 -1.99 -14.90
CA ASP A 367 2.00 -1.45 -15.54
C ASP A 367 2.08 0.08 -15.52
N SER A 368 1.08 0.76 -14.96
CA SER A 368 0.95 2.22 -15.07
C SER A 368 0.86 2.96 -13.73
N LEU A 369 1.08 4.29 -13.78
CA LEU A 369 0.88 5.15 -12.61
C LEU A 369 -0.60 5.24 -12.21
N VAL A 370 -1.49 5.08 -13.16
CA VAL A 370 -2.95 5.04 -12.90
C VAL A 370 -3.28 3.83 -12.03
N ASP A 371 -2.65 2.69 -12.28
CA ASP A 371 -2.83 1.48 -11.46
C ASP A 371 -2.28 1.65 -10.06
N LYS A 372 -1.07 2.24 -9.96
CA LYS A 372 -0.48 2.60 -8.67
C LYS A 372 -1.39 3.51 -7.85
N GLU A 373 -1.92 4.56 -8.47
CA GLU A 373 -2.86 5.49 -7.82
C GLU A 373 -4.17 4.81 -7.46
N THR A 374 -4.72 3.95 -8.32
CA THR A 374 -5.93 3.15 -8.05
C THR A 374 -5.73 2.28 -6.82
N ALA A 375 -4.64 1.53 -6.77
CA ALA A 375 -4.31 0.69 -5.64
C ALA A 375 -4.13 1.53 -4.36
N SER A 376 -3.42 2.66 -4.45
CA SER A 376 -3.22 3.58 -3.32
C SER A 376 -4.55 4.15 -2.80
N ASN A 377 -5.44 4.59 -3.70
CA ASN A 377 -6.74 5.15 -3.34
C ASN A 377 -7.69 4.08 -2.76
N ALA A 378 -7.52 2.83 -3.21
CA ALA A 378 -8.23 1.67 -2.64
C ALA A 378 -7.54 1.10 -1.40
N THR A 379 -6.40 1.64 -0.97
CA THR A 379 -5.60 1.15 0.17
C THR A 379 -5.11 -0.29 -0.02
N LEU A 380 -4.77 -0.66 -1.26
CA LEU A 380 -4.26 -1.98 -1.62
C LEU A 380 -2.75 -1.99 -1.82
N PRO A 381 -2.06 -3.10 -1.53
CA PRO A 381 -0.69 -3.33 -1.96
C PRO A 381 -0.64 -3.39 -3.50
N PHE A 382 0.40 -2.75 -4.07
CA PHE A 382 0.63 -2.66 -5.50
C PHE A 382 1.93 -3.32 -5.90
N VAL A 383 1.89 -4.09 -6.97
CA VAL A 383 3.06 -4.59 -7.69
C VAL A 383 3.02 -4.01 -9.10
N ALA A 384 4.09 -3.35 -9.51
CA ALA A 384 4.24 -2.89 -10.89
C ALA A 384 4.85 -3.98 -11.76
N CYS A 385 4.43 -4.09 -13.01
CA CYS A 385 5.11 -4.89 -14.01
C CYS A 385 5.84 -3.99 -15.02
N SER A 386 7.08 -4.40 -15.38
CA SER A 386 7.94 -3.60 -16.26
C SER A 386 7.87 -3.99 -17.74
N TRP A 387 7.12 -5.04 -18.07
CA TRP A 387 6.94 -5.49 -19.46
C TRP A 387 5.84 -4.72 -20.21
N GLY A 388 5.10 -3.84 -19.51
CA GLY A 388 3.97 -3.10 -20.05
C GLY A 388 4.35 -1.84 -20.85
N PHE A 389 3.44 -0.87 -20.91
CA PHE A 389 3.60 0.33 -21.73
C PHE A 389 4.43 1.42 -21.05
N VAL A 390 4.50 1.44 -19.70
CA VAL A 390 5.28 2.42 -18.96
C VAL A 390 6.69 1.89 -18.69
N PRO A 391 7.75 2.63 -19.09
CA PRO A 391 9.13 2.21 -18.85
C PRO A 391 9.44 2.01 -17.36
N ARG A 392 10.27 1.01 -17.08
CA ARG A 392 10.70 0.63 -15.71
C ARG A 392 11.27 1.82 -14.91
N GLU A 393 12.05 2.66 -15.56
CA GLU A 393 12.67 3.86 -14.96
C GLU A 393 11.61 4.87 -14.52
N THR A 394 10.51 5.00 -15.28
CA THR A 394 9.37 5.85 -14.93
C THR A 394 8.64 5.29 -13.69
N LEU A 395 8.42 3.99 -13.64
CA LEU A 395 7.82 3.33 -12.47
C LEU A 395 8.69 3.49 -11.21
N LEU A 396 10.00 3.34 -11.34
CA LEU A 396 10.96 3.59 -10.25
C LEU A 396 10.92 5.05 -9.78
N SER A 397 11.01 5.98 -10.72
CA SER A 397 11.00 7.43 -10.42
C SER A 397 9.69 7.88 -9.76
N ALA A 398 8.60 7.21 -10.09
CA ALA A 398 7.30 7.43 -9.46
C ALA A 398 7.16 6.74 -8.09
N GLY A 399 8.20 6.07 -7.59
CA GLY A 399 8.22 5.42 -6.28
C GLY A 399 7.42 4.11 -6.23
N CYS A 400 7.39 3.32 -7.33
CA CYS A 400 6.90 1.95 -7.26
C CYS A 400 7.93 1.09 -6.52
N ALA A 401 7.60 0.68 -5.30
CA ALA A 401 8.50 -0.06 -4.43
C ALA A 401 8.70 -1.53 -4.88
N ARG A 402 7.72 -2.10 -5.58
CA ARG A 402 7.72 -3.48 -6.06
C ARG A 402 7.53 -3.47 -7.56
N ILE A 403 8.57 -3.88 -8.27
CA ILE A 403 8.54 -4.01 -9.73
C ILE A 403 9.02 -5.41 -10.07
N ILE A 404 8.21 -6.12 -10.86
CA ILE A 404 8.57 -7.43 -11.41
C ILE A 404 8.82 -7.31 -12.91
N ASP A 405 9.80 -8.06 -13.38
CA ASP A 405 10.22 -8.04 -14.79
C ASP A 405 9.70 -9.27 -15.57
N GLN A 406 9.11 -10.24 -14.85
CA GLN A 406 8.48 -11.44 -15.41
C GLN A 406 7.26 -11.83 -14.59
N PRO A 407 6.16 -12.31 -15.22
CA PRO A 407 4.91 -12.62 -14.53
C PRO A 407 5.07 -13.58 -13.35
N LEU A 408 5.82 -14.66 -13.51
CA LEU A 408 6.02 -15.66 -12.44
C LEU A 408 6.74 -15.11 -11.20
N GLN A 409 7.42 -13.98 -11.29
CA GLN A 409 8.00 -13.32 -10.11
C GLN A 409 6.92 -12.82 -9.12
N LEU A 410 5.66 -12.69 -9.57
CA LEU A 410 4.56 -12.38 -8.65
C LEU A 410 4.44 -13.45 -7.56
N LEU A 411 4.74 -14.69 -7.86
CA LEU A 411 4.64 -15.83 -6.94
C LEU A 411 5.55 -15.70 -5.71
N GLN A 412 6.64 -14.92 -5.80
CA GLN A 412 7.52 -14.65 -4.65
C GLN A 412 6.83 -13.85 -3.54
N TYR A 413 5.75 -13.16 -3.88
CA TYR A 413 4.94 -12.37 -2.94
C TYR A 413 3.79 -13.19 -2.34
N LEU A 414 3.65 -14.46 -2.70
CA LEU A 414 2.61 -15.36 -2.24
C LEU A 414 3.21 -16.45 -1.34
N PRO A 415 2.46 -16.97 -0.33
CA PRO A 415 2.95 -18.07 0.48
C PRO A 415 3.21 -19.31 -0.38
N THR A 416 4.28 -20.02 -0.06
CA THR A 416 4.53 -21.36 -0.61
C THR A 416 3.43 -22.32 -0.17
N ILE A 417 2.88 -23.07 -1.10
CA ILE A 417 1.99 -24.20 -0.76
C ILE A 417 2.92 -25.28 -0.17
N SER A 418 2.76 -25.55 1.12
CA SER A 418 3.40 -26.69 1.79
C SER A 418 2.63 -27.97 1.55
#